data_15e2e3d9c7ba8b2fb2f8aee61590acd0
#
_entry.id   15e2e3d9c7ba8b2fb2f8aee61590acd0
#
_cell.length_a   1.000
_cell.length_b   1.000
_cell.length_c   1.000
_cell.angle_alpha   90.00
_cell.angle_beta   90.00
_cell.angle_gamma   90.00
#
_symmetry.space_group_name_H-M   'P 1'
#
loop_
_entity.id
_entity.type
_entity.pdbx_description
1 polymer ?
#
loop_
_entity_poly.entity_id
_entity_poly.type
_entity_poly.pdbx_seq_one_letter_code
_entity_poly.pdbx_strand_id
1 'polypeptide(L)'
;GIKNTNQEASIAGAIAAAHFIRFIPPIYGIPVVLHTDHCAKKLLPWFDGMLEADEAYYKEHGEPLFSSHMLDLSEEPDEENIAICSEYFKRMAKIEQWLEMEIGITGGEEDGVNNEHVSKDSLYTGPETVFAIHEALSKIDSKFSIAAAFGNVHGVYKPGNVVLKPSILGEHQEYAKKQLGSSAKHPLYLVSTVVLVPPRASLTRPLRTVLSRSTWILTVNGLTWLVSEITS
;
A
#
# COMPACT_ATOMS: atom_id res chain seq x y z
N GLY A 1 -12.31 -11.69 -29.66
CA GLY A 1 -11.93 -10.97 -28.46
C GLY A 1 -10.98 -9.84 -28.79
N ILE A 2 -11.07 -8.74 -28.09
CA ILE A 2 -10.10 -7.64 -28.17
C ILE A 2 -8.74 -8.21 -27.77
N LYS A 3 -7.75 -8.17 -28.67
CA LYS A 3 -6.39 -8.55 -28.30
C LYS A 3 -5.86 -7.50 -27.34
N ASN A 4 -5.71 -7.87 -26.08
CA ASN A 4 -5.09 -7.02 -25.06
C ASN A 4 -3.57 -7.21 -25.15
N THR A 5 -2.89 -6.33 -25.87
CA THR A 5 -1.45 -6.23 -25.88
C THR A 5 -1.02 -5.18 -24.86
N ASN A 6 0.01 -5.45 -24.07
CA ASN A 6 0.57 -4.49 -23.09
C ASN A 6 -0.43 -3.91 -22.08
N GLN A 7 -1.42 -4.71 -21.63
CA GLN A 7 -2.40 -4.28 -20.62
C GLN A 7 -3.33 -3.12 -21.04
N GLU A 8 -3.35 -2.72 -22.32
CA GLU A 8 -4.09 -1.54 -22.81
C GLU A 8 -5.56 -1.49 -22.39
N ALA A 9 -6.27 -2.63 -22.45
CA ALA A 9 -7.68 -2.67 -22.04
C ALA A 9 -7.86 -2.50 -20.53
N SER A 10 -6.94 -3.03 -19.72
CA SER A 10 -6.94 -2.88 -18.27
C SER A 10 -6.61 -1.43 -17.88
N ILE A 11 -5.62 -0.83 -18.53
CA ILE A 11 -5.25 0.58 -18.37
C ILE A 11 -6.45 1.48 -18.68
N ALA A 12 -7.06 1.30 -19.87
CA ALA A 12 -8.22 2.09 -20.29
C ALA A 12 -9.40 1.94 -19.32
N GLY A 13 -9.66 0.74 -18.83
CA GLY A 13 -10.71 0.47 -17.84
C GLY A 13 -10.46 1.19 -16.50
N ALA A 14 -9.24 1.13 -16.01
CA ALA A 14 -8.86 1.79 -14.75
C ALA A 14 -8.97 3.32 -14.87
N ILE A 15 -8.48 3.91 -15.97
CA ILE A 15 -8.58 5.36 -16.23
C ILE A 15 -10.05 5.80 -16.33
N ALA A 16 -10.89 5.06 -17.08
CA ALA A 16 -12.31 5.37 -17.19
C ALA A 16 -13.03 5.31 -15.84
N ALA A 17 -12.72 4.29 -15.03
CA ALA A 17 -13.25 4.17 -13.67
C ALA A 17 -12.79 5.33 -12.77
N ALA A 18 -11.53 5.76 -12.88
CA ALA A 18 -11.00 6.88 -12.10
C ALA A 18 -11.74 8.19 -12.42
N HIS A 19 -11.96 8.50 -13.69
CA HIS A 19 -12.74 9.69 -14.10
C HIS A 19 -14.18 9.62 -13.59
N PHE A 20 -14.84 8.45 -13.70
CA PHE A 20 -16.19 8.27 -13.16
C PHE A 20 -16.25 8.54 -11.67
N ILE A 21 -15.29 8.00 -10.94
CA ILE A 21 -15.21 8.15 -9.48
C ILE A 21 -14.94 9.59 -9.08
N ARG A 22 -14.07 10.31 -9.78
CA ARG A 22 -13.82 11.74 -9.51
C ARG A 22 -15.02 12.62 -9.78
N PHE A 23 -15.91 12.20 -10.69
CA PHE A 23 -17.13 12.94 -11.01
C PHE A 23 -18.20 12.82 -9.91
N ILE A 24 -18.33 11.69 -9.26
CA ILE A 24 -19.42 11.40 -8.32
C ILE A 24 -19.30 12.11 -6.96
N PRO A 25 -18.16 12.12 -6.26
CA PRO A 25 -18.03 12.63 -4.91
C PRO A 25 -18.50 14.08 -4.71
N PRO A 26 -18.21 15.03 -5.63
CA PRO A 26 -18.69 16.41 -5.49
C PRO A 26 -20.20 16.53 -5.45
N ILE A 27 -20.93 15.61 -6.13
CA ILE A 27 -22.41 15.59 -6.14
C ILE A 27 -22.95 15.25 -4.75
N TYR A 28 -22.24 14.41 -4.00
CA TYR A 28 -22.63 14.00 -2.66
C TYR A 28 -21.92 14.79 -1.55
N GLY A 29 -20.99 15.67 -1.88
CA GLY A 29 -20.21 16.46 -0.91
C GLY A 29 -19.30 15.59 -0.02
N ILE A 30 -18.80 14.45 -0.53
CA ILE A 30 -17.93 13.53 0.19
C ILE A 30 -16.50 13.58 -0.39
N PRO A 31 -15.46 13.58 0.46
CA PRO A 31 -14.08 13.39 -0.01
C PRO A 31 -13.86 11.92 -0.37
N VAL A 32 -13.17 11.68 -1.50
CA VAL A 32 -12.77 10.33 -1.94
C VAL A 32 -11.28 10.34 -2.26
N VAL A 33 -10.56 9.36 -1.73
CA VAL A 33 -9.17 9.04 -2.11
C VAL A 33 -9.22 7.83 -3.02
N LEU A 34 -8.63 7.96 -4.20
CA LEU A 34 -8.58 6.88 -5.19
C LEU A 34 -7.20 6.23 -5.13
N HIS A 35 -7.17 4.95 -4.81
CA HIS A 35 -5.97 4.16 -4.63
C HIS A 35 -6.00 2.93 -5.53
N THR A 36 -4.85 2.55 -6.09
CA THR A 36 -4.68 1.24 -6.75
C THR A 36 -3.92 0.31 -5.84
N ASP A 37 -4.37 -0.94 -5.78
CA ASP A 37 -3.95 -1.96 -4.83
C ASP A 37 -3.05 -3.02 -5.52
N HIS A 38 -2.08 -3.56 -4.81
CA HIS A 38 -1.22 -4.70 -5.17
C HIS A 38 -0.71 -4.75 -6.62
N CYS A 39 0.15 -3.80 -7.03
CA CYS A 39 0.83 -3.86 -8.31
C CYS A 39 2.14 -4.67 -8.20
N ALA A 40 2.09 -5.96 -8.53
CA ALA A 40 3.26 -6.82 -8.58
C ALA A 40 4.20 -6.46 -9.77
N LYS A 41 5.47 -6.89 -9.72
CA LYS A 41 6.49 -6.61 -10.74
C LYS A 41 6.04 -6.91 -12.17
N LYS A 42 5.33 -8.01 -12.40
CA LYS A 42 4.76 -8.38 -13.71
C LYS A 42 3.76 -7.36 -14.26
N LEU A 43 3.20 -6.51 -13.40
CA LEU A 43 2.21 -5.47 -13.72
C LEU A 43 2.83 -4.07 -13.88
N LEU A 44 4.14 -3.91 -13.79
CA LEU A 44 4.79 -2.61 -13.97
C LEU A 44 4.44 -1.94 -15.31
N PRO A 45 4.26 -2.65 -16.45
CA PRO A 45 3.76 -2.01 -17.68
C PRO A 45 2.35 -1.42 -17.55
N TRP A 46 1.49 -2.01 -16.71
CA TRP A 46 0.20 -1.43 -16.35
C TRP A 46 0.38 -0.19 -15.47
N PHE A 47 1.28 -0.27 -14.52
CA PHE A 47 1.59 0.85 -13.62
C PHE A 47 2.13 2.06 -14.39
N ASP A 48 3.00 1.84 -15.40
CA ASP A 48 3.47 2.89 -16.27
C ASP A 48 2.31 3.63 -16.95
N GLY A 49 1.32 2.88 -17.47
CA GLY A 49 0.13 3.47 -18.07
C GLY A 49 -0.72 4.27 -17.09
N MET A 50 -0.78 3.86 -15.81
CA MET A 50 -1.44 4.65 -14.76
C MET A 50 -0.70 5.96 -14.50
N LEU A 51 0.63 5.90 -14.32
CA LEU A 51 1.43 7.09 -14.09
C LEU A 51 1.42 8.07 -15.27
N GLU A 52 1.39 7.59 -16.51
CA GLU A 52 1.24 8.45 -17.68
C GLU A 52 -0.10 9.21 -17.64
N ALA A 53 -1.18 8.54 -17.24
CA ALA A 53 -2.49 9.17 -17.07
C ALA A 53 -2.49 10.18 -15.91
N ASP A 54 -1.83 9.86 -14.79
CA ASP A 54 -1.68 10.76 -13.65
C ASP A 54 -0.90 12.01 -14.00
N GLU A 55 0.24 11.85 -14.68
CA GLU A 55 1.09 12.96 -15.13
C GLU A 55 0.34 13.87 -16.13
N ALA A 56 -0.48 13.28 -17.03
CA ALA A 56 -1.30 14.04 -17.96
C ALA A 56 -2.40 14.81 -17.23
N TYR A 57 -3.10 14.16 -16.30
CA TYR A 57 -4.16 14.77 -15.51
C TYR A 57 -3.61 15.88 -14.59
N TYR A 58 -2.44 15.67 -13.99
CA TYR A 58 -1.78 16.67 -13.15
C TYR A 58 -1.46 17.96 -13.91
N LYS A 59 -1.01 17.85 -15.16
CA LYS A 59 -0.73 19.03 -16.01
C LYS A 59 -1.97 19.88 -16.25
N GLU A 60 -3.14 19.26 -16.31
CA GLU A 60 -4.40 19.92 -16.62
C GLU A 60 -5.13 20.42 -15.37
N HIS A 61 -5.08 19.65 -14.27
CA HIS A 61 -5.90 19.88 -13.08
C HIS A 61 -5.10 20.26 -11.83
N GLY A 62 -3.78 20.12 -11.82
CA GLY A 62 -2.92 20.39 -10.66
C GLY A 62 -2.98 19.34 -9.57
N GLU A 63 -3.57 18.17 -9.85
CA GLU A 63 -3.62 16.98 -8.99
C GLU A 63 -3.55 15.70 -9.83
N PRO A 64 -3.02 14.60 -9.32
CA PRO A 64 -2.98 13.34 -10.07
C PRO A 64 -4.37 12.71 -10.19
N LEU A 65 -4.59 11.89 -11.23
CA LEU A 65 -5.87 11.20 -11.46
C LEU A 65 -6.17 10.21 -10.33
N PHE A 66 -5.18 9.41 -9.93
CA PHE A 66 -5.20 8.58 -8.74
C PHE A 66 -4.47 9.30 -7.59
N SER A 67 -5.03 9.26 -6.40
CA SER A 67 -4.44 9.91 -5.22
C SER A 67 -3.18 9.18 -4.74
N SER A 68 -3.16 7.86 -4.93
CA SER A 68 -2.09 6.99 -4.47
C SER A 68 -2.05 5.68 -5.26
N HIS A 69 -0.87 5.05 -5.26
CA HIS A 69 -0.67 3.72 -5.82
C HIS A 69 0.11 2.84 -4.84
N MET A 70 -0.16 1.53 -4.88
CA MET A 70 0.61 0.53 -4.18
C MET A 70 1.51 -0.24 -5.15
N LEU A 71 2.79 -0.32 -4.83
CA LEU A 71 3.73 -1.26 -5.44
C LEU A 71 3.96 -2.42 -4.48
N ASP A 72 3.54 -3.60 -4.91
CA ASP A 72 3.75 -4.85 -4.19
C ASP A 72 4.87 -5.66 -4.85
N LEU A 73 6.08 -5.41 -4.39
CA LEU A 73 7.29 -6.12 -4.81
C LEU A 73 7.81 -7.00 -3.67
N SER A 74 6.93 -7.45 -2.79
CA SER A 74 7.26 -8.29 -1.63
C SER A 74 7.86 -9.65 -1.99
N GLU A 75 7.63 -10.14 -3.20
CA GLU A 75 8.26 -11.35 -3.75
C GLU A 75 9.70 -11.14 -4.26
N GLU A 76 10.12 -9.88 -4.41
CA GLU A 76 11.47 -9.54 -4.88
C GLU A 76 12.43 -9.36 -3.68
N PRO A 77 13.76 -9.49 -3.89
CA PRO A 77 14.73 -9.13 -2.86
C PRO A 77 14.56 -7.69 -2.39
N ASP A 78 14.74 -7.42 -1.09
CA ASP A 78 14.54 -6.11 -0.47
C ASP A 78 15.25 -4.97 -1.23
N GLU A 79 16.50 -5.20 -1.65
CA GLU A 79 17.29 -4.21 -2.40
C GLU A 79 16.65 -3.87 -3.75
N GLU A 80 16.16 -4.87 -4.46
CA GLU A 80 15.50 -4.69 -5.76
C GLU A 80 14.15 -3.98 -5.57
N ASN A 81 13.37 -4.39 -4.58
CA ASN A 81 12.10 -3.76 -4.22
C ASN A 81 12.30 -2.26 -3.93
N ILE A 82 13.25 -1.92 -3.06
CA ILE A 82 13.58 -0.53 -2.71
C ILE A 82 14.03 0.26 -3.95
N ALA A 83 14.85 -0.34 -4.81
CA ALA A 83 15.36 0.33 -6.01
C ALA A 83 14.22 0.66 -6.99
N ILE A 84 13.37 -0.31 -7.31
CA ILE A 84 12.23 -0.13 -8.23
C ILE A 84 11.24 0.89 -7.64
N CYS A 85 10.83 0.72 -6.38
CA CYS A 85 9.93 1.66 -5.72
C CYS A 85 10.49 3.09 -5.71
N SER A 86 11.80 3.25 -5.48
CA SER A 86 12.44 4.57 -5.51
C SER A 86 12.40 5.22 -6.89
N GLU A 87 12.57 4.46 -7.98
CA GLU A 87 12.49 4.99 -9.34
C GLU A 87 11.07 5.47 -9.68
N TYR A 88 10.05 4.70 -9.35
CA TYR A 88 8.65 5.10 -9.55
C TYR A 88 8.27 6.27 -8.64
N PHE A 89 8.73 6.26 -7.39
CA PHE A 89 8.43 7.33 -6.44
C PHE A 89 8.98 8.69 -6.86
N LYS A 90 10.14 8.73 -7.54
CA LYS A 90 10.66 9.97 -8.14
C LYS A 90 9.71 10.60 -9.17
N ARG A 91 8.94 9.78 -9.89
CA ARG A 91 7.91 10.26 -10.82
C ARG A 91 6.69 10.75 -10.04
N MET A 92 6.21 9.92 -9.11
CA MET A 92 5.03 10.19 -8.27
C MET A 92 5.20 11.47 -7.43
N ALA A 93 6.37 11.68 -6.86
CA ALA A 93 6.68 12.89 -6.07
C ALA A 93 6.53 14.19 -6.86
N LYS A 94 6.83 14.18 -8.17
CA LYS A 94 6.68 15.37 -9.03
C LYS A 94 5.23 15.81 -9.24
N ILE A 95 4.30 14.89 -9.07
CA ILE A 95 2.86 15.12 -9.20
C ILE A 95 2.13 15.02 -7.85
N GLU A 96 2.89 15.12 -6.76
CA GLU A 96 2.38 15.11 -5.38
C GLU A 96 1.59 13.84 -5.00
N GLN A 97 1.83 12.72 -5.67
CA GLN A 97 1.13 11.47 -5.50
C GLN A 97 1.76 10.65 -4.36
N TRP A 98 0.91 9.92 -3.63
CA TRP A 98 1.32 9.07 -2.52
C TRP A 98 1.71 7.67 -2.99
N LEU A 99 2.86 7.16 -2.55
CA LEU A 99 3.28 5.78 -2.75
C LEU A 99 2.95 4.94 -1.52
N GLU A 100 2.33 3.77 -1.73
CA GLU A 100 2.35 2.67 -0.76
C GLU A 100 3.31 1.59 -1.26
N MET A 101 4.22 1.15 -0.39
CA MET A 101 5.19 0.12 -0.70
C MET A 101 4.99 -1.08 0.22
N GLU A 102 4.83 -2.28 -0.34
CA GLU A 102 4.78 -3.51 0.44
C GLU A 102 6.15 -4.16 0.58
N ILE A 103 6.45 -4.63 1.79
CA ILE A 103 7.68 -5.33 2.13
C ILE A 103 7.41 -6.50 3.08
N GLY A 104 8.09 -7.59 2.82
CA GLY A 104 7.95 -8.84 3.55
C GLY A 104 6.85 -9.72 2.97
N ILE A 105 7.00 -11.02 3.17
CA ILE A 105 6.13 -12.03 2.57
C ILE A 105 4.83 -12.14 3.37
N THR A 106 3.71 -11.97 2.69
CA THR A 106 2.40 -12.26 3.25
C THR A 106 2.09 -13.75 3.11
N GLY A 107 1.60 -14.39 4.16
CA GLY A 107 1.23 -15.81 4.13
C GLY A 107 -0.09 -16.05 3.38
N GLY A 108 -0.33 -17.30 2.98
CA GLY A 108 -1.54 -17.70 2.27
C GLY A 108 -1.38 -17.81 0.76
N GLU A 109 -2.49 -17.76 0.03
CA GLU A 109 -2.50 -17.81 -1.44
C GLU A 109 -3.31 -16.64 -1.98
N GLU A 110 -2.66 -15.79 -2.76
CA GLU A 110 -3.29 -14.64 -3.43
C GLU A 110 -2.62 -14.38 -4.78
N ASP A 111 -3.38 -13.95 -5.78
CA ASP A 111 -2.93 -13.59 -7.13
C ASP A 111 -2.06 -14.64 -7.85
N GLY A 112 -2.24 -15.93 -7.46
CA GLY A 112 -1.50 -17.06 -8.02
C GLY A 112 -0.12 -17.31 -7.38
N VAL A 113 0.17 -16.64 -6.26
CA VAL A 113 1.34 -16.86 -5.41
C VAL A 113 0.90 -17.66 -4.18
N ASN A 114 1.54 -18.79 -3.91
CA ASN A 114 1.25 -19.63 -2.75
C ASN A 114 2.40 -19.62 -1.77
N ASN A 115 2.22 -18.96 -0.65
CA ASN A 115 3.17 -18.76 0.44
C ASN A 115 2.88 -19.69 1.66
N GLU A 116 2.08 -20.75 1.50
CA GLU A 116 1.78 -21.69 2.59
C GLU A 116 3.03 -22.42 3.14
N HIS A 117 4.11 -22.49 2.36
CA HIS A 117 5.34 -23.21 2.70
C HIS A 117 6.47 -22.30 3.18
N VAL A 118 6.25 -20.99 3.22
CA VAL A 118 7.25 -20.04 3.67
C VAL A 118 7.52 -20.20 5.17
N SER A 119 8.78 -19.99 5.58
CA SER A 119 9.14 -20.10 6.99
C SER A 119 8.35 -19.09 7.83
N LYS A 120 7.98 -19.47 9.06
CA LYS A 120 7.20 -18.58 9.94
C LYS A 120 7.93 -17.25 10.23
N ASP A 121 9.24 -17.28 10.27
CA ASP A 121 10.04 -16.07 10.56
C ASP A 121 10.04 -15.08 9.38
N SER A 122 9.91 -15.58 8.15
CA SER A 122 9.82 -14.72 6.95
C SER A 122 8.49 -13.96 6.81
N LEU A 123 7.49 -14.32 7.63
CA LEU A 123 6.20 -13.63 7.70
C LEU A 123 6.22 -12.37 8.60
N TYR A 124 7.39 -11.99 9.09
CA TYR A 124 7.55 -10.85 9.97
C TYR A 124 8.70 -9.98 9.47
N THR A 125 8.41 -8.76 9.07
CA THR A 125 9.42 -7.79 8.62
C THR A 125 10.14 -7.20 9.82
N GLY A 126 11.47 -7.21 9.80
CA GLY A 126 12.29 -6.61 10.86
C GLY A 126 12.27 -5.08 10.84
N PRO A 127 12.51 -4.42 11.99
CA PRO A 127 12.50 -2.96 12.08
C PRO A 127 13.64 -2.31 11.29
N GLU A 128 14.76 -2.99 11.11
CA GLU A 128 15.90 -2.53 10.31
C GLU A 128 15.52 -2.39 8.83
N THR A 129 14.81 -3.39 8.28
CA THR A 129 14.34 -3.39 6.89
C THR A 129 13.35 -2.25 6.66
N VAL A 130 12.36 -2.09 7.54
CA VAL A 130 11.38 -1.00 7.45
C VAL A 130 12.06 0.37 7.54
N PHE A 131 13.08 0.49 8.39
CA PHE A 131 13.83 1.73 8.50
C PHE A 131 14.71 2.02 7.28
N ALA A 132 15.32 1.00 6.66
CA ALA A 132 16.08 1.16 5.42
C ALA A 132 15.20 1.68 4.27
N ILE A 133 13.96 1.20 4.17
CA ILE A 133 12.97 1.73 3.22
C ILE A 133 12.67 3.19 3.52
N HIS A 134 12.36 3.51 4.79
CA HIS A 134 12.10 4.88 5.19
C HIS A 134 13.27 5.81 4.84
N GLU A 135 14.50 5.37 5.12
CA GLU A 135 15.71 6.14 4.80
C GLU A 135 15.89 6.35 3.28
N ALA A 136 15.57 5.35 2.46
CA ALA A 136 15.67 5.45 1.01
C ALA A 136 14.62 6.38 0.42
N LEU A 137 13.35 6.19 0.78
CA LEU A 137 12.23 6.93 0.21
C LEU A 137 12.14 8.36 0.74
N SER A 138 12.47 8.62 2.00
CA SER A 138 12.45 9.98 2.59
C SER A 138 13.46 10.94 1.95
N LYS A 139 14.48 10.43 1.24
CA LYS A 139 15.38 11.24 0.41
C LYS A 139 14.71 11.77 -0.86
N ILE A 140 13.57 11.21 -1.25
CA ILE A 140 12.81 11.58 -2.45
C ILE A 140 11.65 12.49 -2.06
N ASP A 141 10.75 12.02 -1.19
CA ASP A 141 9.60 12.77 -0.67
C ASP A 141 9.13 12.13 0.66
N SER A 142 8.20 12.79 1.33
CA SER A 142 7.56 12.33 2.57
C SER A 142 6.21 11.63 2.35
N LYS A 143 5.68 11.65 1.12
CA LYS A 143 4.35 11.12 0.77
C LYS A 143 4.39 9.62 0.45
N PHE A 144 4.77 8.81 1.42
CA PHE A 144 4.74 7.35 1.29
C PHE A 144 4.31 6.67 2.57
N SER A 145 3.82 5.45 2.41
CA SER A 145 3.51 4.51 3.50
C SER A 145 4.14 3.15 3.23
N ILE A 146 4.33 2.38 4.28
CA ILE A 146 4.95 1.06 4.22
C ILE A 146 3.96 0.03 4.75
N ALA A 147 3.58 -0.92 3.92
CA ALA A 147 2.85 -2.12 4.31
C ALA A 147 3.88 -3.21 4.67
N ALA A 148 4.10 -3.42 5.97
CA ALA A 148 5.08 -4.37 6.48
C ALA A 148 4.38 -5.64 6.97
N ALA A 149 4.97 -6.80 6.70
CA ALA A 149 4.46 -8.08 7.17
C ALA A 149 4.60 -8.21 8.70
N PHE A 150 3.52 -8.56 9.37
CA PHE A 150 3.45 -8.80 10.82
C PHE A 150 2.69 -10.08 11.16
N GLY A 151 2.76 -11.09 10.27
CA GLY A 151 2.01 -12.33 10.33
C GLY A 151 0.61 -12.20 9.73
N ASN A 152 0.41 -11.23 8.84
CA ASN A 152 -0.80 -11.11 8.02
C ASN A 152 -0.83 -12.23 6.98
N VAL A 153 -2.05 -12.63 6.61
CA VAL A 153 -2.31 -13.63 5.58
C VAL A 153 -3.40 -13.12 4.66
N HIS A 154 -3.25 -13.40 3.37
CA HIS A 154 -4.25 -13.12 2.37
C HIS A 154 -4.93 -14.42 1.92
N GLY A 155 -6.16 -14.30 1.39
CA GLY A 155 -6.90 -15.41 0.82
C GLY A 155 -7.26 -16.55 1.79
N VAL A 156 -7.19 -17.78 1.32
CA VAL A 156 -7.55 -18.98 2.09
C VAL A 156 -6.35 -19.48 2.86
N TYR A 157 -6.45 -19.52 4.17
CA TYR A 157 -5.40 -20.05 5.05
C TYR A 157 -5.94 -21.10 6.03
N LYS A 158 -5.06 -21.98 6.51
CA LYS A 158 -5.41 -22.95 7.56
C LYS A 158 -5.31 -22.30 8.94
N PRO A 159 -6.39 -22.29 9.74
CA PRO A 159 -6.36 -21.76 11.09
C PRO A 159 -5.21 -22.35 11.92
N GLY A 160 -4.46 -21.49 12.63
CA GLY A 160 -3.38 -21.90 13.53
C GLY A 160 -1.97 -21.89 12.91
N ASN A 161 -1.83 -21.67 11.61
CA ASN A 161 -0.51 -21.62 10.97
C ASN A 161 0.20 -20.27 11.12
N VAL A 162 -0.55 -19.18 11.27
CA VAL A 162 -0.01 -17.83 11.38
C VAL A 162 -0.59 -17.14 12.61
N VAL A 163 0.25 -16.41 13.30
CA VAL A 163 -0.13 -15.61 14.48
C VAL A 163 0.14 -14.15 14.17
N LEU A 164 -0.91 -13.33 14.12
CA LEU A 164 -0.76 -11.89 14.00
C LEU A 164 0.00 -11.34 15.20
N LYS A 165 1.05 -10.56 14.95
CA LYS A 165 1.85 -9.87 15.97
C LYS A 165 1.84 -8.35 15.73
N PRO A 166 0.73 -7.65 15.98
CA PRO A 166 0.66 -6.19 15.78
C PRO A 166 1.66 -5.39 16.61
N SER A 167 2.22 -6.00 17.68
CA SER A 167 3.31 -5.40 18.48
C SER A 167 4.55 -5.07 17.66
N ILE A 168 4.82 -5.84 16.59
CA ILE A 168 5.95 -5.60 15.68
C ILE A 168 5.86 -4.21 15.03
N LEU A 169 4.66 -3.76 14.67
CA LEU A 169 4.47 -2.40 14.15
C LEU A 169 4.87 -1.32 15.18
N GLY A 170 4.65 -1.60 16.46
CA GLY A 170 5.16 -0.75 17.55
C GLY A 170 6.69 -0.76 17.63
N GLU A 171 7.31 -1.91 17.43
CA GLU A 171 8.78 -2.06 17.41
C GLU A 171 9.39 -1.27 16.23
N HIS A 172 8.75 -1.30 15.05
CA HIS A 172 9.13 -0.47 13.90
C HIS A 172 9.11 1.03 14.23
N GLN A 173 8.05 1.51 14.89
CA GLN A 173 7.92 2.91 15.28
C GLN A 173 9.00 3.32 16.29
N GLU A 174 9.24 2.52 17.33
CA GLU A 174 10.24 2.82 18.34
C GLU A 174 11.68 2.75 17.79
N TYR A 175 11.95 1.80 16.88
CA TYR A 175 13.24 1.73 16.20
C TYR A 175 13.48 2.99 15.35
N ALA A 176 12.54 3.35 14.50
CA ALA A 176 12.64 4.54 13.66
C ALA A 176 12.77 5.82 14.49
N LYS A 177 12.00 5.96 15.56
CA LYS A 177 12.09 7.07 16.50
C LYS A 177 13.49 7.22 17.09
N LYS A 178 14.11 6.10 17.50
CA LYS A 178 15.48 6.09 18.02
C LYS A 178 16.50 6.51 16.96
N GLN A 179 16.39 5.98 15.74
CA GLN A 179 17.33 6.28 14.65
C GLN A 179 17.22 7.73 14.19
N LEU A 180 16.01 8.27 14.12
CA LEU A 180 15.75 9.64 13.69
C LEU A 180 15.97 10.69 14.80
N GLY A 181 16.15 10.27 16.05
CA GLY A 181 16.15 11.19 17.19
C GLY A 181 14.84 11.97 17.32
N SER A 182 13.73 11.39 16.84
CA SER A 182 12.43 12.08 16.73
C SER A 182 11.63 11.97 18.04
N SER A 183 10.95 13.07 18.41
CA SER A 183 9.96 13.09 19.50
C SER A 183 8.56 12.68 19.03
N ALA A 184 8.34 12.49 17.73
CA ALA A 184 7.07 12.05 17.19
C ALA A 184 6.69 10.67 17.75
N LYS A 185 5.42 10.51 18.11
CA LYS A 185 4.92 9.21 18.62
C LYS A 185 4.97 8.12 17.56
N HIS A 186 4.65 8.48 16.33
CA HIS A 186 4.60 7.59 15.16
C HIS A 186 5.32 8.26 13.99
N PRO A 187 6.65 8.10 13.86
CA PRO A 187 7.40 8.73 12.78
C PRO A 187 7.18 8.09 11.40
N LEU A 188 6.70 6.85 11.37
CA LEU A 188 6.43 6.12 10.12
C LEU A 188 4.93 6.09 9.81
N TYR A 189 4.58 6.18 8.53
CA TYR A 189 3.25 5.84 8.03
C TYR A 189 3.22 4.35 7.70
N LEU A 190 2.62 3.55 8.59
CA LEU A 190 2.47 2.11 8.41
C LEU A 190 1.03 1.78 8.00
N VAL A 191 0.90 0.88 7.03
CA VAL A 191 -0.37 0.33 6.56
C VAL A 191 -0.45 -1.14 6.98
N SER A 192 -1.63 -1.59 7.32
CA SER A 192 -1.93 -2.98 7.62
C SER A 192 -2.89 -3.52 6.57
N THR A 193 -2.38 -4.34 5.69
CA THR A 193 -3.16 -5.11 4.71
C THR A 193 -3.69 -6.38 5.38
N VAL A 194 -4.79 -6.30 6.11
CA VAL A 194 -5.39 -7.48 6.73
C VAL A 194 -6.82 -7.61 6.28
N VAL A 195 -7.09 -8.62 5.44
CA VAL A 195 -8.45 -9.10 5.21
C VAL A 195 -8.76 -10.14 6.29
N LEU A 196 -8.84 -9.70 7.53
CA LEU A 196 -9.32 -10.52 8.63
C LEU A 196 -10.62 -9.93 9.14
N VAL A 197 -11.62 -10.78 9.28
CA VAL A 197 -12.77 -10.52 10.15
C VAL A 197 -12.47 -11.21 11.50
N PRO A 198 -11.55 -10.66 12.33
CA PRO A 198 -11.42 -11.17 13.68
C PRO A 198 -12.59 -10.64 14.50
N PRO A 199 -12.93 -11.27 15.60
CA PRO A 199 -13.89 -10.71 16.54
C PRO A 199 -13.51 -9.27 16.87
N ARG A 200 -14.43 -8.32 16.72
CA ARG A 200 -14.21 -6.86 16.89
C ARG A 200 -13.38 -6.48 18.12
N ALA A 201 -13.36 -7.34 19.14
CA ALA A 201 -12.63 -7.13 20.39
C ALA A 201 -11.10 -7.31 20.28
N SER A 202 -10.57 -8.06 19.31
CA SER A 202 -9.12 -8.38 19.23
C SER A 202 -8.30 -7.41 18.39
N LEU A 203 -8.93 -6.67 17.48
CA LEU A 203 -8.23 -5.72 16.59
C LEU A 203 -8.23 -4.26 17.07
N THR A 204 -9.19 -3.89 17.93
CA THR A 204 -9.46 -2.48 18.21
C THR A 204 -8.42 -1.79 19.10
N ARG A 205 -7.69 -2.51 19.94
CA ARG A 205 -6.72 -1.90 20.86
C ARG A 205 -5.31 -1.79 20.31
N PRO A 206 -4.67 -2.86 19.78
CA PRO A 206 -3.29 -2.76 19.30
C PRO A 206 -3.15 -1.93 18.02
N LEU A 207 -4.06 -2.08 17.05
CA LEU A 207 -3.97 -1.36 15.77
C LEU A 207 -4.26 0.14 15.90
N ARG A 208 -5.22 0.54 16.74
CA ARG A 208 -5.47 1.96 17.04
C ARG A 208 -4.29 2.65 17.73
N THR A 209 -3.46 1.88 18.42
CA THR A 209 -2.29 2.44 19.14
C THR A 209 -1.10 2.66 18.20
N VAL A 210 -1.04 1.97 17.07
CA VAL A 210 0.11 1.93 16.16
C VAL A 210 -0.15 2.62 14.82
N LEU A 211 -1.38 2.52 14.32
CA LEU A 211 -1.79 3.20 13.08
C LEU A 211 -2.23 4.62 13.42
N SER A 212 -1.67 5.60 12.73
CA SER A 212 -1.97 7.02 12.94
C SER A 212 -3.39 7.41 12.53
N ARG A 213 -4.08 6.58 11.75
CA ARG A 213 -5.48 6.75 11.33
C ARG A 213 -6.13 5.38 11.08
N SER A 214 -7.42 5.25 11.43
CA SER A 214 -8.23 4.11 10.99
C SER A 214 -8.72 4.39 9.58
N THR A 215 -8.21 3.65 8.63
CA THR A 215 -8.65 3.71 7.24
C THR A 215 -9.48 2.48 6.95
N TRP A 216 -10.69 2.67 6.44
CA TRP A 216 -11.53 1.58 5.95
C TRP A 216 -11.27 1.41 4.46
N ILE A 217 -10.89 0.21 4.07
CA ILE A 217 -10.63 -0.14 2.68
C ILE A 217 -11.85 -0.91 2.18
N LEU A 218 -12.46 -0.43 1.12
CA LEU A 218 -13.49 -1.14 0.38
C LEU A 218 -12.92 -1.48 -0.99
N THR A 219 -12.61 -2.74 -1.21
CA THR A 219 -12.11 -3.21 -2.51
C THR A 219 -13.26 -3.78 -3.32
N VAL A 220 -13.45 -3.27 -4.53
CA VAL A 220 -14.38 -3.82 -5.52
C VAL A 220 -13.63 -3.99 -6.83
N ASN A 221 -13.47 -5.23 -7.29
CA ASN A 221 -12.82 -5.58 -8.56
C ASN A 221 -11.40 -4.99 -8.76
N GLY A 222 -10.55 -5.04 -7.73
CA GLY A 222 -9.17 -4.55 -7.78
C GLY A 222 -9.04 -3.02 -7.70
N LEU A 223 -10.12 -2.30 -7.49
CA LEU A 223 -10.13 -0.88 -7.16
C LEU A 223 -10.48 -0.73 -5.69
N THR A 224 -9.56 -0.18 -4.94
CA THR A 224 -9.69 -0.01 -3.50
C THR A 224 -10.10 1.42 -3.15
N TRP A 225 -11.08 1.55 -2.29
CA TRP A 225 -11.61 2.82 -1.81
C TRP A 225 -11.18 3.05 -0.37
N LEU A 226 -10.45 4.11 -0.14
CA LEU A 226 -10.16 4.58 1.20
C LEU A 226 -11.24 5.55 1.66
N VAL A 227 -12.01 5.15 2.65
CA VAL A 227 -12.91 6.05 3.37
C VAL A 227 -12.26 6.39 4.70
N SER A 228 -11.72 7.60 4.83
CA SER A 228 -11.22 8.08 6.13
C SER A 228 -12.37 8.68 6.93
N GLU A 229 -12.66 8.16 8.12
CA GLU A 229 -13.47 8.91 9.08
C GLU A 229 -12.68 10.14 9.53
N ILE A 230 -13.12 11.31 9.11
CA ILE A 230 -12.69 12.57 9.69
C ILE A 230 -13.47 12.69 11.01
N THR A 231 -12.89 12.25 12.10
CA THR A 231 -13.37 12.64 13.42
C THR A 231 -12.88 14.06 13.69
N SER A 232 -13.84 14.99 13.63
CA SER A 232 -13.71 16.35 14.14
C SER A 232 -13.37 16.37 15.63
#